data_b89e261db88d4cd318893f3f8b56b481
#
_entry.id   b89e261db88d4cd318893f3f8b56b481
#
_cell.length_a   1.000
_cell.length_b   1.000
_cell.length_c   1.000
_cell.angle_alpha   90.00
_cell.angle_beta   90.00
_cell.angle_gamma   90.00
#
_symmetry.space_group_name_H-M   'P 1'
#
loop_
_entity.id
_entity.type
_entity.pdbx_description
1 polymer ?
#
loop_
_entity_poly.entity_id
_entity_poly.type
_entity_poly.pdbx_seq_one_letter_code
_entity_poly.pdbx_strand_id
1 'polypeptide(L)'
;MGPAATEAGIAEGYEALASGNWAAARAAFEAALAREEFPEALDGLGRALWWLRESEQAVVYRERAYSGFRRDGQLARAARIALWLSREYALVWGNEAAANGWLARAERLLADVAPDAERGWVELARSERAREPAAAGPLAASALEVAVATGDADLELRALAQLGLSEVSVGEVDKGLTRLDEAMAAATGGEPATLETFADVCCTLMLACELAGDVERPKQWSEVFEAFVRKYDHVSLLAFCRTCCADVYAANGRVDAAEEELVEALRELREAGQRARCVHPAARLAEIRVLQGRFDEAEQLLVGFEAEPEAVQAAVALRLARGEPQAATAVLEARLAELARSSLLAAPLLAQLVEAELADGDVAGARRPAAELAAIADTSGRERVAALAALAQGRVALAAEDPRALELLQRAVNLFAALPSPLGAARARLELARAHAGSAPQVAIDLARRARTELESLGAVREADAAAALMRDLGAKGRAGPKDYGLLSRRELEVLRLVGEGLTNGEIGARLFISPKTAEHHVGRIYSKLNLRTRTELAAYAVRNLGME
;
A
#
# COMPACT_ATOMS: atom_id res chain seq x y z
N MET A 1 -23.71 -17.16 -44.50
CA MET A 1 -23.43 -15.78 -44.01
C MET A 1 -21.94 -15.55 -44.22
N GLY A 2 -21.59 -14.57 -45.01
CA GLY A 2 -20.22 -14.40 -45.50
C GLY A 2 -19.29 -13.59 -44.54
N PRO A 3 -18.05 -13.32 -44.97
CA PRO A 3 -17.02 -12.58 -44.21
C PRO A 3 -17.53 -11.30 -43.56
N ALA A 4 -18.40 -10.55 -44.24
CA ALA A 4 -19.01 -9.31 -43.76
C ALA A 4 -19.81 -9.47 -42.42
N ALA A 5 -20.40 -10.66 -42.18
CA ALA A 5 -21.14 -10.89 -40.92
C ALA A 5 -20.18 -11.19 -39.74
N THR A 6 -18.97 -11.63 -39.99
CA THR A 6 -17.93 -11.85 -38.98
C THR A 6 -17.25 -10.52 -38.64
N GLU A 7 -16.93 -9.70 -39.65
CA GLU A 7 -16.41 -8.34 -39.44
C GLU A 7 -17.40 -7.46 -38.64
N ALA A 8 -18.72 -7.56 -38.95
CA ALA A 8 -19.75 -6.87 -38.19
C ALA A 8 -19.80 -7.32 -36.71
N GLY A 9 -19.66 -8.64 -36.44
CA GLY A 9 -19.61 -9.14 -35.08
C GLY A 9 -18.36 -8.72 -34.31
N ILE A 10 -17.23 -8.60 -34.97
CA ILE A 10 -15.99 -8.06 -34.36
C ILE A 10 -16.17 -6.57 -34.01
N ALA A 11 -16.75 -5.79 -34.92
CA ALA A 11 -17.03 -4.37 -34.69
C ALA A 11 -18.01 -4.17 -33.49
N GLU A 12 -19.10 -4.96 -33.45
CA GLU A 12 -20.05 -4.96 -32.31
C GLU A 12 -19.34 -5.29 -30.98
N GLY A 13 -18.40 -6.25 -31.00
CA GLY A 13 -17.60 -6.60 -29.84
C GLY A 13 -16.73 -5.42 -29.35
N TYR A 14 -16.11 -4.69 -30.24
CA TYR A 14 -15.32 -3.51 -29.87
C TYR A 14 -16.18 -2.32 -29.39
N GLU A 15 -17.37 -2.10 -29.97
CA GLU A 15 -18.35 -1.12 -29.45
C GLU A 15 -18.79 -1.48 -28.02
N ALA A 16 -19.04 -2.76 -27.77
CA ALA A 16 -19.38 -3.26 -26.43
C ALA A 16 -18.22 -3.05 -25.44
N LEU A 17 -16.96 -3.30 -25.86
CA LEU A 17 -15.78 -2.99 -25.03
C LEU A 17 -15.71 -1.49 -24.70
N ALA A 18 -15.87 -0.62 -25.70
CA ALA A 18 -15.79 0.83 -25.51
C ALA A 18 -16.88 1.35 -24.55
N SER A 19 -18.06 0.71 -24.55
CA SER A 19 -19.17 1.07 -23.64
C SER A 19 -19.08 0.41 -22.25
N GLY A 20 -18.10 -0.48 -22.01
CA GLY A 20 -17.97 -1.23 -20.75
C GLY A 20 -18.95 -2.39 -20.61
N ASN A 21 -19.56 -2.85 -21.70
CA ASN A 21 -20.43 -4.02 -21.69
C ASN A 21 -19.64 -5.31 -21.96
N TRP A 22 -18.90 -5.75 -20.95
CA TRP A 22 -17.95 -6.86 -21.07
C TRP A 22 -18.60 -8.18 -21.48
N ALA A 23 -19.80 -8.47 -20.95
CA ALA A 23 -20.53 -9.69 -21.27
C ALA A 23 -21.01 -9.72 -22.74
N ALA A 24 -21.49 -8.58 -23.26
CA ALA A 24 -21.87 -8.48 -24.67
C ALA A 24 -20.63 -8.54 -25.58
N ALA A 25 -19.52 -7.91 -25.20
CA ALA A 25 -18.26 -7.98 -25.91
C ALA A 25 -17.78 -9.44 -26.02
N ARG A 26 -17.74 -10.16 -24.90
CA ARG A 26 -17.40 -11.60 -24.86
C ARG A 26 -18.27 -12.38 -25.84
N ALA A 27 -19.59 -12.27 -25.75
CA ALA A 27 -20.53 -13.02 -26.57
C ALA A 27 -20.32 -12.75 -28.07
N ALA A 28 -20.07 -11.47 -28.46
CA ALA A 28 -19.82 -11.08 -29.84
C ALA A 28 -18.51 -11.70 -30.37
N PHE A 29 -17.42 -11.64 -29.62
CA PHE A 29 -16.14 -12.21 -30.04
C PHE A 29 -16.17 -13.75 -30.05
N GLU A 30 -16.81 -14.41 -29.07
CA GLU A 30 -16.99 -15.87 -29.09
C GLU A 30 -17.81 -16.33 -30.32
N ALA A 31 -18.87 -15.59 -30.68
CA ALA A 31 -19.64 -15.86 -31.89
C ALA A 31 -18.85 -15.67 -33.18
N ALA A 32 -17.94 -14.68 -33.22
CA ALA A 32 -17.02 -14.48 -34.35
C ALA A 32 -16.02 -15.65 -34.44
N LEU A 33 -15.39 -16.03 -33.33
CA LEU A 33 -14.38 -17.09 -33.25
C LEU A 33 -14.97 -18.50 -33.49
N ALA A 34 -16.25 -18.73 -33.23
CA ALA A 34 -16.92 -19.97 -33.56
C ALA A 34 -17.01 -20.24 -35.09
N ARG A 35 -16.78 -19.21 -35.91
CA ARG A 35 -16.80 -19.30 -37.38
C ARG A 35 -15.40 -19.42 -37.96
N GLU A 36 -14.52 -18.53 -37.54
CA GLU A 36 -13.14 -18.49 -38.03
C GLU A 36 -12.26 -17.78 -36.99
N GLU A 37 -10.99 -18.17 -36.91
CA GLU A 37 -10.04 -17.60 -35.97
C GLU A 37 -9.41 -16.33 -36.54
N PHE A 38 -9.82 -15.17 -36.03
CA PHE A 38 -9.25 -13.86 -36.38
C PHE A 38 -8.43 -13.32 -35.21
N PRO A 39 -7.21 -12.80 -35.41
CA PRO A 39 -6.41 -12.20 -34.35
C PRO A 39 -7.12 -11.05 -33.62
N GLU A 40 -7.93 -10.26 -34.34
CA GLU A 40 -8.73 -9.16 -33.79
C GLU A 40 -9.80 -9.67 -32.80
N ALA A 41 -10.48 -10.76 -33.13
CA ALA A 41 -11.48 -11.35 -32.25
C ALA A 41 -10.85 -12.01 -31.02
N LEU A 42 -9.66 -12.63 -31.18
CA LEU A 42 -8.88 -13.18 -30.08
C LEU A 42 -8.41 -12.08 -29.10
N ASP A 43 -7.90 -10.95 -29.64
CA ASP A 43 -7.49 -9.82 -28.81
C ASP A 43 -8.68 -9.19 -28.09
N GLY A 44 -9.79 -8.95 -28.82
CA GLY A 44 -11.02 -8.41 -28.25
C GLY A 44 -11.60 -9.31 -27.16
N LEU A 45 -11.64 -10.64 -27.37
CA LEU A 45 -12.07 -11.60 -26.35
C LEU A 45 -11.15 -11.58 -25.14
N GLY A 46 -9.82 -11.55 -25.35
CA GLY A 46 -8.86 -11.45 -24.26
C GLY A 46 -9.08 -10.20 -23.41
N ARG A 47 -9.38 -9.06 -24.05
CA ARG A 47 -9.72 -7.81 -23.34
C ARG A 47 -11.02 -7.94 -22.55
N ALA A 48 -12.09 -8.50 -23.12
CA ALA A 48 -13.35 -8.71 -22.43
C ALA A 48 -13.19 -9.63 -21.21
N LEU A 49 -12.44 -10.73 -21.35
CA LEU A 49 -12.16 -11.68 -20.28
C LEU A 49 -11.34 -11.06 -19.14
N TRP A 50 -10.40 -10.15 -19.45
CA TRP A 50 -9.64 -9.44 -18.45
C TRP A 50 -10.55 -8.58 -17.57
N TRP A 51 -11.47 -7.85 -18.17
CA TRP A 51 -12.48 -7.08 -17.43
C TRP A 51 -13.44 -7.96 -16.63
N LEU A 52 -13.74 -9.17 -17.12
CA LEU A 52 -14.57 -10.19 -16.45
C LEU A 52 -13.82 -10.99 -15.37
N ARG A 53 -12.56 -10.59 -15.03
CA ARG A 53 -11.73 -11.24 -14.00
C ARG A 53 -11.23 -12.65 -14.37
N GLU A 54 -11.28 -13.01 -15.63
CA GLU A 54 -10.81 -14.29 -16.16
C GLU A 54 -9.39 -14.14 -16.72
N SER A 55 -8.45 -13.62 -15.88
CA SER A 55 -7.10 -13.19 -16.30
C SER A 55 -6.28 -14.30 -16.98
N GLU A 56 -6.37 -15.54 -16.50
CA GLU A 56 -5.65 -16.67 -17.11
C GLU A 56 -6.12 -16.92 -18.56
N GLN A 57 -7.42 -16.90 -18.79
CA GLN A 57 -7.98 -17.08 -20.14
C GLN A 57 -7.66 -15.86 -21.02
N ALA A 58 -7.73 -14.66 -20.46
CA ALA A 58 -7.36 -13.43 -21.16
C ALA A 58 -5.94 -13.51 -21.75
N VAL A 59 -4.97 -13.99 -20.97
CA VAL A 59 -3.59 -14.19 -21.44
C VAL A 59 -3.54 -15.22 -22.57
N VAL A 60 -4.18 -16.38 -22.41
CA VAL A 60 -4.18 -17.43 -23.45
C VAL A 60 -4.72 -16.90 -24.78
N TYR A 61 -5.83 -16.14 -24.77
CA TYR A 61 -6.40 -15.58 -25.99
C TYR A 61 -5.50 -14.50 -26.59
N ARG A 62 -4.87 -13.65 -25.78
CA ARG A 62 -3.94 -12.62 -26.27
C ARG A 62 -2.63 -13.20 -26.78
N GLU A 63 -2.10 -14.27 -26.23
CA GLU A 63 -0.96 -15.01 -26.80
C GLU A 63 -1.28 -15.60 -28.17
N ARG A 64 -2.50 -16.13 -28.36
CA ARG A 64 -2.98 -16.59 -29.66
C ARG A 64 -3.13 -15.42 -30.65
N ALA A 65 -3.70 -14.30 -30.21
CA ALA A 65 -3.81 -13.08 -31.02
C ALA A 65 -2.43 -12.56 -31.43
N TYR A 66 -1.46 -12.49 -30.51
CA TYR A 66 -0.07 -12.16 -30.80
C TYR A 66 0.51 -13.04 -31.93
N SER A 67 0.29 -14.35 -31.83
CA SER A 67 0.79 -15.31 -32.80
C SER A 67 0.12 -15.13 -34.17
N GLY A 68 -1.18 -14.81 -34.19
CA GLY A 68 -1.95 -14.48 -35.39
C GLY A 68 -1.44 -13.22 -36.07
N PHE A 69 -1.38 -12.09 -35.35
CA PHE A 69 -0.89 -10.81 -35.89
C PHE A 69 0.53 -10.91 -36.43
N ARG A 70 1.40 -11.69 -35.78
CA ARG A 70 2.75 -11.94 -36.30
C ARG A 70 2.73 -12.68 -37.62
N ARG A 71 1.90 -13.70 -37.77
CA ARG A 71 1.75 -14.52 -38.99
C ARG A 71 1.24 -13.67 -40.15
N ASP A 72 0.34 -12.74 -39.83
CA ASP A 72 -0.28 -11.84 -40.81
C ASP A 72 0.56 -10.59 -41.11
N GLY A 73 1.78 -10.49 -40.53
CA GLY A 73 2.69 -9.37 -40.74
C GLY A 73 2.28 -8.07 -40.04
N GLN A 74 1.28 -8.10 -39.18
CA GLN A 74 0.79 -6.95 -38.39
C GLN A 74 1.66 -6.73 -37.16
N LEU A 75 2.95 -6.41 -37.34
CA LEU A 75 3.98 -6.41 -36.32
C LEU A 75 3.70 -5.40 -35.20
N ALA A 76 3.15 -4.23 -35.53
CA ALA A 76 2.77 -3.20 -34.58
C ALA A 76 1.71 -3.71 -33.57
N ARG A 77 0.65 -4.35 -34.08
CA ARG A 77 -0.38 -4.94 -33.20
C ARG A 77 0.17 -6.09 -32.34
N ALA A 78 1.01 -6.94 -32.92
CA ALA A 78 1.68 -7.99 -32.17
C ALA A 78 2.55 -7.40 -31.04
N ALA A 79 3.29 -6.31 -31.29
CA ALA A 79 4.09 -5.64 -30.28
C ALA A 79 3.24 -5.05 -29.16
N ARG A 80 2.10 -4.43 -29.47
CA ARG A 80 1.15 -3.92 -28.44
C ARG A 80 0.65 -5.03 -27.53
N ILE A 81 0.33 -6.20 -28.06
CA ILE A 81 -0.06 -7.35 -27.25
C ILE A 81 1.12 -7.85 -26.40
N ALA A 82 2.32 -7.89 -26.95
CA ALA A 82 3.51 -8.30 -26.20
C ALA A 82 3.80 -7.35 -25.02
N LEU A 83 3.62 -6.04 -25.19
CA LEU A 83 3.73 -5.06 -24.10
C LEU A 83 2.67 -5.29 -23.01
N TRP A 84 1.42 -5.55 -23.42
CA TRP A 84 0.37 -5.88 -22.46
C TRP A 84 0.69 -7.19 -21.70
N LEU A 85 1.13 -8.25 -22.40
CA LEU A 85 1.54 -9.51 -21.78
C LEU A 85 2.70 -9.30 -20.80
N SER A 86 3.69 -8.48 -21.17
CA SER A 86 4.79 -8.11 -20.26
C SER A 86 4.28 -7.54 -18.94
N ARG A 87 3.34 -6.60 -19.04
CA ARG A 87 2.73 -5.96 -17.88
C ARG A 87 1.91 -6.93 -17.05
N GLU A 88 1.07 -7.76 -17.66
CA GLU A 88 0.24 -8.72 -16.94
C GLU A 88 1.09 -9.76 -16.23
N TYR A 89 2.13 -10.30 -16.87
CA TYR A 89 3.03 -11.25 -16.22
C TYR A 89 3.74 -10.65 -15.01
N ALA A 90 4.09 -9.37 -15.04
CA ALA A 90 4.67 -8.68 -13.90
C ALA A 90 3.62 -8.42 -12.81
N LEU A 91 2.51 -7.74 -13.15
CA LEU A 91 1.58 -7.18 -12.16
C LEU A 91 0.60 -8.21 -11.56
N VAL A 92 0.25 -9.27 -12.31
CA VAL A 92 -0.73 -10.26 -11.84
C VAL A 92 -0.06 -11.48 -11.24
N TRP A 93 0.99 -11.99 -11.90
CA TRP A 93 1.66 -13.21 -11.46
C TRP A 93 3.03 -13.01 -10.82
N GLY A 94 3.61 -11.81 -10.87
CA GLY A 94 4.97 -11.55 -10.38
C GLY A 94 6.05 -12.34 -11.14
N ASN A 95 5.79 -12.70 -12.41
CA ASN A 95 6.72 -13.47 -13.23
C ASN A 95 7.61 -12.52 -14.06
N GLU A 96 8.65 -11.99 -13.41
CA GLU A 96 9.59 -11.05 -14.01
C GLU A 96 10.32 -11.61 -15.24
N ALA A 97 10.64 -12.90 -15.24
CA ALA A 97 11.32 -13.53 -16.37
C ALA A 97 10.44 -13.54 -17.64
N ALA A 98 9.17 -13.92 -17.49
CA ALA A 98 8.21 -13.88 -18.60
C ALA A 98 7.93 -12.44 -19.05
N ALA A 99 7.76 -11.52 -18.09
CA ALA A 99 7.53 -10.11 -18.37
C ALA A 99 8.68 -9.49 -19.18
N ASN A 100 9.93 -9.72 -18.77
CA ASN A 100 11.12 -9.27 -19.51
C ASN A 100 11.21 -9.91 -20.90
N GLY A 101 10.86 -11.20 -21.01
CA GLY A 101 10.83 -11.91 -22.29
C GLY A 101 9.84 -11.29 -23.28
N TRP A 102 8.63 -10.91 -22.81
CA TRP A 102 7.62 -10.27 -23.64
C TRP A 102 8.00 -8.84 -24.04
N LEU A 103 8.61 -8.07 -23.14
CA LEU A 103 9.14 -6.74 -23.48
C LEU A 103 10.20 -6.83 -24.56
N ALA A 104 11.20 -7.72 -24.41
CA ALA A 104 12.23 -7.93 -25.42
C ALA A 104 11.66 -8.41 -26.78
N ARG A 105 10.53 -9.13 -26.75
CA ARG A 105 9.81 -9.51 -27.98
C ARG A 105 9.18 -8.30 -28.66
N ALA A 106 8.54 -7.41 -27.93
CA ALA A 106 7.97 -6.18 -28.46
C ALA A 106 9.05 -5.31 -29.11
N GLU A 107 10.15 -5.09 -28.40
CA GLU A 107 11.31 -4.33 -28.88
C GLU A 107 11.86 -4.88 -30.21
N ARG A 108 12.02 -6.20 -30.30
CA ARG A 108 12.54 -6.83 -31.52
C ARG A 108 11.58 -6.73 -32.69
N LEU A 109 10.26 -6.79 -32.45
CA LEU A 109 9.27 -6.64 -33.52
C LEU A 109 9.27 -5.24 -34.12
N LEU A 110 9.65 -4.23 -33.34
CA LEU A 110 9.64 -2.83 -33.72
C LEU A 110 11.01 -2.31 -34.19
N ALA A 111 12.08 -3.11 -34.05
CA ALA A 111 13.45 -2.71 -34.43
C ALA A 111 13.57 -2.30 -35.90
N ASP A 112 12.83 -2.98 -36.78
CA ASP A 112 12.87 -2.77 -38.23
C ASP A 112 11.62 -2.07 -38.78
N VAL A 113 10.68 -1.72 -37.92
CA VAL A 113 9.41 -1.07 -38.29
C VAL A 113 9.45 0.35 -37.74
N ALA A 114 9.44 1.32 -38.62
CA ALA A 114 9.33 2.72 -38.26
C ALA A 114 7.86 3.13 -38.24
N PRO A 115 7.19 2.97 -37.12
CA PRO A 115 6.11 3.88 -36.78
C PRO A 115 6.31 4.42 -35.37
N ASP A 116 6.02 5.68 -35.26
CA ASP A 116 6.41 6.48 -34.13
C ASP A 116 5.63 6.14 -32.84
N ALA A 117 4.32 5.83 -32.89
CA ALA A 117 3.49 5.56 -31.70
C ALA A 117 3.91 4.29 -30.94
N GLU A 118 4.17 3.19 -31.62
CA GLU A 118 4.55 1.91 -30.98
C GLU A 118 5.89 2.02 -30.27
N ARG A 119 6.81 2.84 -30.76
CA ARG A 119 8.06 3.13 -30.08
C ARG A 119 7.82 3.83 -28.75
N GLY A 120 6.91 4.81 -28.72
CA GLY A 120 6.54 5.49 -27.48
C GLY A 120 5.97 4.52 -26.42
N TRP A 121 5.17 3.55 -26.84
CA TRP A 121 4.66 2.51 -25.95
C TRP A 121 5.76 1.59 -25.39
N VAL A 122 6.81 1.30 -26.14
CA VAL A 122 7.98 0.56 -25.63
C VAL A 122 8.74 1.40 -24.60
N GLU A 123 8.95 2.68 -24.88
CA GLU A 123 9.63 3.58 -23.94
C GLU A 123 8.84 3.75 -22.64
N LEU A 124 7.50 3.87 -22.74
CA LEU A 124 6.63 3.88 -21.57
C LEU A 124 6.77 2.58 -20.75
N ALA A 125 6.70 1.41 -21.40
CA ALA A 125 6.85 0.13 -20.73
C ALA A 125 8.24 -0.03 -20.07
N ARG A 126 9.30 0.49 -20.69
CA ARG A 126 10.63 0.55 -20.07
C ARG A 126 10.66 1.46 -18.85
N SER A 127 9.99 2.62 -18.93
CA SER A 127 9.86 3.55 -17.80
C SER A 127 9.13 2.93 -16.63
N GLU A 128 7.99 2.27 -16.87
CA GLU A 128 7.19 1.56 -15.85
C GLU A 128 7.99 0.44 -15.15
N ARG A 129 8.97 -0.14 -15.84
CA ARG A 129 9.82 -1.23 -15.33
C ARG A 129 11.20 -0.79 -14.86
N ALA A 130 11.51 0.49 -14.94
CA ALA A 130 12.79 1.01 -14.48
C ALA A 130 12.91 0.89 -12.96
N ARG A 131 13.98 0.22 -12.49
CA ARG A 131 14.24 0.05 -11.05
C ARG A 131 14.62 1.36 -10.37
N GLU A 132 15.28 2.25 -11.12
CA GLU A 132 15.71 3.56 -10.62
C GLU A 132 14.78 4.66 -11.15
N PRO A 133 14.15 5.46 -10.27
CA PRO A 133 13.29 6.57 -10.68
C PRO A 133 13.97 7.57 -11.63
N ALA A 134 15.27 7.81 -11.43
CA ALA A 134 16.05 8.70 -12.29
C ALA A 134 16.16 8.19 -13.75
N ALA A 135 16.10 6.88 -13.98
CA ALA A 135 16.09 6.28 -15.30
C ALA A 135 14.68 6.28 -15.93
N ALA A 136 13.63 6.25 -15.12
CA ALA A 136 12.24 6.24 -15.57
C ALA A 136 11.82 7.55 -16.24
N GLY A 137 12.18 8.70 -15.66
CA GLY A 137 11.76 10.03 -16.11
C GLY A 137 12.10 10.33 -17.59
N PRO A 138 13.35 10.17 -18.03
CA PRO A 138 13.73 10.39 -19.43
C PRO A 138 12.96 9.51 -20.42
N LEU A 139 12.68 8.25 -20.08
CA LEU A 139 11.90 7.32 -20.90
C LEU A 139 10.43 7.75 -20.99
N ALA A 140 9.83 8.16 -19.87
CA ALA A 140 8.46 8.69 -19.86
C ALA A 140 8.35 9.99 -20.67
N ALA A 141 9.34 10.88 -20.56
CA ALA A 141 9.40 12.12 -21.35
C ALA A 141 9.48 11.85 -22.85
N SER A 142 10.34 10.90 -23.27
CA SER A 142 10.43 10.49 -24.67
C SER A 142 9.13 9.87 -25.18
N ALA A 143 8.48 9.02 -24.36
CA ALA A 143 7.18 8.45 -24.71
C ALA A 143 6.11 9.54 -24.88
N LEU A 144 6.11 10.59 -24.02
CA LEU A 144 5.21 11.73 -24.13
C LEU A 144 5.43 12.54 -25.40
N GLU A 145 6.69 12.81 -25.77
CA GLU A 145 7.02 13.50 -27.04
C GLU A 145 6.48 12.74 -28.24
N VAL A 146 6.65 11.42 -28.27
CA VAL A 146 6.12 10.55 -29.32
C VAL A 146 4.59 10.60 -29.34
N ALA A 147 3.94 10.54 -28.18
CA ALA A 147 2.49 10.57 -28.05
C ALA A 147 1.88 11.84 -28.65
N VAL A 148 2.43 13.00 -28.29
CA VAL A 148 2.01 14.32 -28.82
C VAL A 148 2.23 14.39 -30.34
N ALA A 149 3.38 13.90 -30.84
CA ALA A 149 3.69 13.91 -32.26
C ALA A 149 2.76 13.01 -33.09
N THR A 150 2.26 11.92 -32.52
CA THR A 150 1.41 10.93 -33.19
C THR A 150 -0.08 11.11 -32.92
N GLY A 151 -0.45 11.92 -31.92
CA GLY A 151 -1.84 12.11 -31.48
C GLY A 151 -2.43 10.87 -30.79
N ASP A 152 -1.59 9.99 -30.17
CA ASP A 152 -2.04 8.84 -29.38
C ASP A 152 -2.40 9.31 -27.96
N ALA A 153 -3.67 9.64 -27.72
CA ALA A 153 -4.15 10.16 -26.44
C ALA A 153 -3.94 9.18 -25.27
N ASP A 154 -4.09 7.88 -25.49
CA ASP A 154 -3.86 6.88 -24.44
C ASP A 154 -2.38 6.85 -24.02
N LEU A 155 -1.46 6.92 -24.97
CA LEU A 155 -0.04 7.00 -24.69
C LEU A 155 0.32 8.32 -24.00
N GLU A 156 -0.26 9.43 -24.45
CA GLU A 156 -0.01 10.76 -23.88
C GLU A 156 -0.34 10.79 -22.39
N LEU A 157 -1.55 10.38 -22.03
CA LEU A 157 -2.02 10.42 -20.65
C LEU A 157 -1.21 9.49 -19.75
N ARG A 158 -0.90 8.28 -20.20
CA ARG A 158 -0.09 7.34 -19.42
C ARG A 158 1.36 7.80 -19.29
N ALA A 159 1.95 8.32 -20.35
CA ALA A 159 3.32 8.85 -20.31
C ALA A 159 3.42 10.10 -19.43
N LEU A 160 2.42 10.99 -19.48
CA LEU A 160 2.32 12.16 -18.61
C LEU A 160 2.21 11.76 -17.13
N ALA A 161 1.36 10.78 -16.81
CA ALA A 161 1.22 10.26 -15.45
C ALA A 161 2.51 9.58 -14.96
N GLN A 162 3.15 8.77 -15.79
CA GLN A 162 4.41 8.10 -15.46
C GLN A 162 5.57 9.08 -15.26
N LEU A 163 5.63 10.14 -16.07
CA LEU A 163 6.59 11.23 -15.91
C LEU A 163 6.36 11.95 -14.57
N GLY A 164 5.09 12.24 -14.23
CA GLY A 164 4.73 12.84 -12.95
C GLY A 164 5.15 11.98 -11.76
N LEU A 165 4.92 10.66 -11.81
CA LEU A 165 5.36 9.73 -10.77
C LEU A 165 6.89 9.69 -10.64
N SER A 166 7.61 9.71 -11.76
CA SER A 166 9.07 9.78 -11.75
C SER A 166 9.59 11.06 -11.08
N GLU A 167 8.99 12.22 -11.42
CA GLU A 167 9.34 13.52 -10.83
C GLU A 167 9.09 13.52 -9.31
N VAL A 168 7.93 13.00 -8.86
CA VAL A 168 7.66 12.81 -7.42
C VAL A 168 8.74 11.94 -6.77
N SER A 169 9.10 10.83 -7.42
CA SER A 169 10.06 9.86 -6.87
C SER A 169 11.47 10.44 -6.68
N VAL A 170 11.88 11.37 -7.54
CA VAL A 170 13.19 12.05 -7.40
C VAL A 170 13.13 13.32 -6.57
N GLY A 171 11.97 13.68 -6.02
CA GLY A 171 11.78 14.81 -5.10
C GLY A 171 11.20 16.07 -5.75
N GLU A 172 10.98 16.13 -7.07
CA GLU A 172 10.30 17.23 -7.76
C GLU A 172 8.77 17.13 -7.58
N VAL A 173 8.31 17.06 -6.33
CA VAL A 173 6.96 16.61 -5.99
C VAL A 173 5.86 17.51 -6.56
N ASP A 174 5.97 18.84 -6.42
CA ASP A 174 4.91 19.75 -6.87
C ASP A 174 4.75 19.72 -8.39
N LYS A 175 5.86 19.61 -9.10
CA LYS A 175 5.87 19.47 -10.56
C LYS A 175 5.23 18.15 -11.00
N GLY A 176 5.62 17.05 -10.35
CA GLY A 176 5.08 15.73 -10.67
C GLY A 176 3.58 15.63 -10.38
N LEU A 177 3.13 16.13 -9.22
CA LEU A 177 1.71 16.14 -8.86
C LEU A 177 0.88 17.04 -9.81
N THR A 178 1.43 18.16 -10.28
CA THR A 178 0.75 19.00 -11.27
C THR A 178 0.51 18.26 -12.60
N ARG A 179 1.50 17.46 -13.05
CA ARG A 179 1.34 16.64 -14.27
C ARG A 179 0.30 15.54 -14.08
N LEU A 180 0.25 14.95 -12.89
CA LEU A 180 -0.73 13.92 -12.56
C LEU A 180 -2.15 14.50 -12.50
N ASP A 181 -2.33 15.71 -11.98
CA ASP A 181 -3.62 16.40 -12.03
C ASP A 181 -4.04 16.71 -13.48
N GLU A 182 -3.10 17.13 -14.32
CA GLU A 182 -3.33 17.35 -15.76
C GLU A 182 -3.79 16.05 -16.43
N ALA A 183 -3.06 14.93 -16.21
CA ALA A 183 -3.43 13.63 -16.75
C ALA A 183 -4.82 13.17 -16.27
N MET A 184 -5.14 13.38 -14.98
CA MET A 184 -6.46 13.05 -14.43
C MET A 184 -7.57 13.92 -14.99
N ALA A 185 -7.33 15.23 -15.15
CA ALA A 185 -8.32 16.14 -15.73
C ALA A 185 -8.67 15.73 -17.17
N ALA A 186 -7.66 15.41 -18.00
CA ALA A 186 -7.84 14.93 -19.36
C ALA A 186 -8.52 13.56 -19.40
N ALA A 187 -8.11 12.62 -18.52
CA ALA A 187 -8.73 11.30 -18.42
C ALA A 187 -10.22 11.38 -18.04
N THR A 188 -10.58 12.29 -17.14
CA THR A 188 -11.99 12.51 -16.74
C THR A 188 -12.78 13.31 -17.77
N GLY A 189 -12.10 14.14 -18.58
CA GLY A 189 -12.66 14.89 -19.70
C GLY A 189 -13.08 14.04 -20.89
N GLY A 190 -12.74 12.74 -20.89
CA GLY A 190 -13.12 11.78 -21.92
C GLY A 190 -12.14 11.72 -23.11
N GLU A 191 -10.90 12.16 -22.91
CA GLU A 191 -9.85 12.10 -23.95
C GLU A 191 -9.32 10.69 -24.25
N PRO A 192 -9.19 9.75 -23.25
CA PRO A 192 -8.67 8.44 -23.53
C PRO A 192 -9.63 7.61 -24.39
N ALA A 193 -9.06 6.86 -25.32
CA ALA A 193 -9.80 5.93 -26.16
C ALA A 193 -10.15 4.63 -25.42
N THR A 194 -9.43 4.32 -24.32
CA THR A 194 -9.62 3.10 -23.54
C THR A 194 -9.88 3.36 -22.06
N LEU A 195 -10.72 2.53 -21.47
CA LEU A 195 -11.01 2.59 -20.03
C LEU A 195 -9.81 2.14 -19.17
N GLU A 196 -8.92 1.31 -19.74
CA GLU A 196 -7.68 0.89 -19.11
C GLU A 196 -6.77 2.10 -18.83
N THR A 197 -6.68 3.04 -19.75
CA THR A 197 -5.88 4.28 -19.57
C THR A 197 -6.37 5.11 -18.40
N PHE A 198 -7.69 5.27 -18.26
CA PHE A 198 -8.26 5.95 -17.09
C PHE A 198 -7.83 5.25 -15.78
N ALA A 199 -7.98 3.92 -15.71
CA ALA A 199 -7.60 3.15 -14.53
C ALA A 199 -6.10 3.29 -14.20
N ASP A 200 -5.24 3.28 -15.22
CA ASP A 200 -3.79 3.40 -15.04
C ASP A 200 -3.37 4.78 -14.53
N VAL A 201 -3.97 5.85 -15.08
CA VAL A 201 -3.72 7.22 -14.60
C VAL A 201 -4.15 7.38 -13.15
N CYS A 202 -5.33 6.84 -12.78
CA CYS A 202 -5.81 6.82 -11.39
C CYS A 202 -4.81 6.12 -10.45
N CYS A 203 -4.39 4.90 -10.80
CA CYS A 203 -3.45 4.13 -9.98
C CYS A 203 -2.10 4.86 -9.83
N THR A 204 -1.62 5.48 -10.90
CA THR A 204 -0.34 6.21 -10.89
C THR A 204 -0.42 7.46 -10.02
N LEU A 205 -1.53 8.22 -10.07
CA LEU A 205 -1.77 9.36 -9.18
C LEU A 205 -1.80 8.93 -7.71
N MET A 206 -2.53 7.85 -7.40
CA MET A 206 -2.64 7.37 -6.01
C MET A 206 -1.28 6.95 -5.45
N LEU A 207 -0.48 6.22 -6.24
CA LEU A 207 0.87 5.83 -5.87
C LEU A 207 1.77 7.05 -5.64
N ALA A 208 1.69 8.06 -6.49
CA ALA A 208 2.46 9.30 -6.34
C ALA A 208 2.04 10.08 -5.09
N CYS A 209 0.74 10.13 -4.77
CA CYS A 209 0.23 10.77 -3.55
C CYS A 209 0.73 10.04 -2.28
N GLU A 210 0.73 8.71 -2.28
CA GLU A 210 1.29 7.91 -1.19
C GLU A 210 2.77 8.25 -0.97
N LEU A 211 3.56 8.27 -2.05
CA LEU A 211 4.97 8.59 -2.02
C LEU A 211 5.25 10.03 -1.55
N ALA A 212 4.42 10.98 -2.00
CA ALA A 212 4.49 12.38 -1.59
C ALA A 212 3.99 12.61 -0.15
N GLY A 213 3.24 11.67 0.43
CA GLY A 213 2.51 11.83 1.67
C GLY A 213 1.32 12.79 1.57
N ASP A 214 0.78 13.00 0.36
CA ASP A 214 -0.39 13.84 0.10
C ASP A 214 -1.67 13.02 0.30
N VAL A 215 -2.35 13.23 1.43
CA VAL A 215 -3.60 12.54 1.77
C VAL A 215 -4.86 13.33 1.35
N GLU A 216 -4.69 14.59 0.94
CA GLU A 216 -5.83 15.44 0.57
C GLU A 216 -6.20 15.30 -0.91
N ARG A 217 -5.23 15.15 -1.79
CA ARG A 217 -5.46 14.99 -3.23
C ARG A 217 -6.27 13.73 -3.58
N PRO A 218 -6.00 12.54 -3.01
CA PRO A 218 -6.85 11.36 -3.17
C PRO A 218 -8.31 11.60 -2.79
N LYS A 219 -8.58 12.39 -1.73
CA LYS A 219 -9.95 12.73 -1.33
C LYS A 219 -10.65 13.61 -2.36
N GLN A 220 -9.93 14.54 -2.98
CA GLN A 220 -10.50 15.42 -4.02
C GLN A 220 -10.91 14.63 -5.26
N TRP A 221 -10.19 13.55 -5.59
CA TRP A 221 -10.51 12.68 -6.72
C TRP A 221 -11.40 11.48 -6.34
N SER A 222 -11.72 11.26 -5.06
CA SER A 222 -12.42 10.07 -4.57
C SER A 222 -13.78 9.82 -5.23
N GLU A 223 -14.61 10.85 -5.44
CA GLU A 223 -15.93 10.71 -6.08
C GLU A 223 -15.81 10.19 -7.51
N VAL A 224 -14.77 10.64 -8.24
CA VAL A 224 -14.49 10.20 -9.62
C VAL A 224 -14.08 8.73 -9.63
N PHE A 225 -13.20 8.32 -8.73
CA PHE A 225 -12.76 6.92 -8.60
C PHE A 225 -13.92 6.01 -8.25
N GLU A 226 -14.71 6.38 -7.25
CA GLU A 226 -15.86 5.60 -6.82
C GLU A 226 -16.92 5.46 -7.93
N ALA A 227 -17.16 6.52 -8.69
CA ALA A 227 -18.09 6.47 -9.81
C ALA A 227 -17.62 5.51 -10.90
N PHE A 228 -16.31 5.52 -11.22
CA PHE A 228 -15.73 4.62 -12.20
C PHE A 228 -15.79 3.16 -11.71
N VAL A 229 -15.35 2.88 -10.48
CA VAL A 229 -15.37 1.54 -9.89
C VAL A 229 -16.77 0.97 -9.84
N ARG A 230 -17.76 1.75 -9.38
CA ARG A 230 -19.18 1.32 -9.35
C ARG A 230 -19.73 1.00 -10.74
N LYS A 231 -19.30 1.76 -11.75
CA LYS A 231 -19.81 1.57 -13.13
C LYS A 231 -19.22 0.34 -13.80
N TYR A 232 -17.93 0.07 -13.60
CA TYR A 232 -17.21 -0.91 -14.38
C TYR A 232 -16.79 -2.18 -13.59
N ASP A 233 -17.02 -2.20 -12.28
CA ASP A 233 -16.75 -3.33 -11.35
C ASP A 233 -15.35 -3.94 -11.51
N HIS A 234 -14.32 -3.07 -11.64
CA HIS A 234 -12.95 -3.49 -11.88
C HIS A 234 -12.23 -3.84 -10.57
N VAL A 235 -12.11 -5.14 -10.25
CA VAL A 235 -11.54 -5.63 -8.98
C VAL A 235 -10.16 -5.09 -8.66
N SER A 236 -9.24 -5.10 -9.62
CA SER A 236 -7.87 -4.65 -9.37
C SER A 236 -7.81 -3.18 -8.97
N LEU A 237 -8.61 -2.34 -9.65
CA LEU A 237 -8.72 -0.93 -9.32
C LEU A 237 -9.45 -0.73 -7.99
N LEU A 238 -10.52 -1.49 -7.73
CA LEU A 238 -11.25 -1.43 -6.46
C LEU A 238 -10.33 -1.80 -5.29
N ALA A 239 -9.62 -2.91 -5.37
CA ALA A 239 -8.70 -3.35 -4.33
C ALA A 239 -7.55 -2.35 -4.12
N PHE A 240 -7.04 -1.75 -5.20
CA PHE A 240 -6.05 -0.69 -5.13
C PHE A 240 -6.60 0.57 -4.45
N CYS A 241 -7.80 1.03 -4.85
CA CYS A 241 -8.47 2.15 -4.19
C CYS A 241 -8.72 1.89 -2.70
N ARG A 242 -9.15 0.68 -2.32
CA ARG A 242 -9.31 0.27 -0.91
C ARG A 242 -7.98 0.36 -0.15
N THR A 243 -6.88 -0.10 -0.76
CA THR A 243 -5.55 -0.02 -0.14
C THR A 243 -5.14 1.43 0.10
N CYS A 244 -5.32 2.31 -0.89
CA CYS A 244 -5.04 3.73 -0.74
C CYS A 244 -5.97 4.43 0.28
N CYS A 245 -7.25 4.06 0.33
CA CYS A 245 -8.16 4.53 1.38
C CYS A 245 -7.68 4.08 2.77
N ALA A 246 -7.20 2.84 2.89
CA ALA A 246 -6.64 2.32 4.13
C ALA A 246 -5.42 3.12 4.58
N ASP A 247 -4.52 3.50 3.66
CA ASP A 247 -3.37 4.36 3.98
C ASP A 247 -3.81 5.74 4.50
N VAL A 248 -4.83 6.34 3.88
CA VAL A 248 -5.45 7.59 4.37
C VAL A 248 -6.08 7.39 5.75
N TYR A 249 -6.80 6.29 5.98
CA TYR A 249 -7.39 5.99 7.29
C TYR A 249 -6.32 5.77 8.36
N ALA A 250 -5.28 5.00 8.06
CA ALA A 250 -4.15 4.76 8.97
C ALA A 250 -3.40 6.05 9.29
N ALA A 251 -3.13 6.89 8.29
CA ALA A 251 -2.49 8.19 8.47
C ALA A 251 -3.30 9.11 9.41
N ASN A 252 -4.63 9.04 9.36
CA ASN A 252 -5.53 9.80 10.24
C ASN A 252 -5.85 9.09 11.57
N GLY A 253 -5.20 7.97 11.88
CA GLY A 253 -5.40 7.22 13.12
C GLY A 253 -6.64 6.34 13.16
N ARG A 254 -7.36 6.17 12.04
CA ARG A 254 -8.51 5.28 11.92
C ARG A 254 -8.06 3.86 11.57
N VAL A 255 -7.30 3.24 12.48
CA VAL A 255 -6.62 1.96 12.21
C VAL A 255 -7.62 0.83 11.96
N ASP A 256 -8.75 0.80 12.68
CA ASP A 256 -9.79 -0.23 12.50
C ASP A 256 -10.40 -0.15 11.07
N ALA A 257 -10.69 1.07 10.59
CA ALA A 257 -11.22 1.26 9.24
C ALA A 257 -10.18 0.90 8.14
N ALA A 258 -8.90 1.20 8.38
CA ALA A 258 -7.83 0.80 7.49
C ALA A 258 -7.72 -0.74 7.41
N GLU A 259 -7.82 -1.42 8.55
CA GLU A 259 -7.81 -2.89 8.63
C GLU A 259 -8.95 -3.51 7.82
N GLU A 260 -10.18 -2.98 7.93
CA GLU A 260 -11.36 -3.46 7.21
C GLU A 260 -11.16 -3.38 5.68
N GLU A 261 -10.68 -2.23 5.18
CA GLU A 261 -10.43 -2.05 3.74
C GLU A 261 -9.32 -2.98 3.21
N LEU A 262 -8.24 -3.18 3.97
CA LEU A 262 -7.14 -4.05 3.55
C LEU A 262 -7.53 -5.53 3.54
N VAL A 263 -8.33 -5.97 4.50
CA VAL A 263 -8.86 -7.35 4.55
C VAL A 263 -9.75 -7.61 3.35
N GLU A 264 -10.62 -6.68 3.00
CA GLU A 264 -11.52 -6.81 1.85
C GLU A 264 -10.74 -6.76 0.53
N ALA A 265 -9.77 -5.85 0.38
CA ALA A 265 -8.89 -5.79 -0.79
C ALA A 265 -8.15 -7.12 -1.02
N LEU A 266 -7.60 -7.71 0.06
CA LEU A 266 -6.92 -9.01 -0.01
C LEU A 266 -7.87 -10.15 -0.38
N ARG A 267 -9.10 -10.13 0.14
CA ARG A 267 -10.11 -11.13 -0.22
C ARG A 267 -10.41 -11.09 -1.71
N GLU A 268 -10.72 -9.89 -2.23
CA GLU A 268 -11.06 -9.67 -3.64
C GLU A 268 -9.92 -10.09 -4.59
N LEU A 269 -8.68 -9.70 -4.29
CA LEU A 269 -7.51 -10.03 -5.10
C LEU A 269 -7.19 -11.54 -5.09
N ARG A 270 -7.35 -12.21 -3.94
CA ARG A 270 -7.14 -13.65 -3.82
C ARG A 270 -8.19 -14.43 -4.60
N GLU A 271 -9.46 -14.04 -4.50
CA GLU A 271 -10.55 -14.63 -5.27
C GLU A 271 -10.37 -14.46 -6.78
N ALA A 272 -9.78 -13.32 -7.20
CA ALA A 272 -9.43 -13.05 -8.59
C ALA A 272 -8.11 -13.70 -9.06
N GLY A 273 -7.39 -14.45 -8.20
CA GLY A 273 -6.10 -15.08 -8.52
C GLY A 273 -4.94 -14.11 -8.74
N GLN A 274 -5.06 -12.85 -8.33
CA GLN A 274 -4.08 -11.79 -8.59
C GLN A 274 -3.01 -11.73 -7.49
N ARG A 275 -2.18 -12.76 -7.39
CA ARG A 275 -1.24 -12.96 -6.29
C ARG A 275 -0.25 -11.79 -6.12
N ALA A 276 0.35 -11.30 -7.20
CA ALA A 276 1.34 -10.22 -7.10
C ALA A 276 0.71 -8.92 -6.59
N ARG A 277 -0.54 -8.64 -6.95
CA ARG A 277 -1.25 -7.45 -6.45
C ARG A 277 -1.63 -7.54 -4.96
N CYS A 278 -1.57 -8.73 -4.35
CA CYS A 278 -1.78 -8.89 -2.90
C CYS A 278 -0.62 -8.33 -2.06
N VAL A 279 0.57 -8.09 -2.64
CA VAL A 279 1.76 -7.65 -1.88
C VAL A 279 1.50 -6.36 -1.11
N HIS A 280 1.03 -5.33 -1.79
CA HIS A 280 0.82 -4.01 -1.19
C HIS A 280 -0.20 -4.05 -0.03
N PRO A 281 -1.46 -4.52 -0.20
CA PRO A 281 -2.39 -4.58 0.93
C PRO A 281 -1.95 -5.57 2.01
N ALA A 282 -1.22 -6.64 1.69
CA ALA A 282 -0.69 -7.56 2.69
C ALA A 282 0.40 -6.89 3.54
N ALA A 283 1.30 -6.14 2.93
CA ALA A 283 2.33 -5.40 3.63
C ALA A 283 1.73 -4.35 4.59
N ARG A 284 0.76 -3.55 4.10
CA ARG A 284 0.07 -2.55 4.94
C ARG A 284 -0.70 -3.19 6.10
N LEU A 285 -1.40 -4.30 5.84
CA LEU A 285 -2.08 -5.04 6.92
C LEU A 285 -1.09 -5.64 7.92
N ALA A 286 0.07 -6.13 7.46
CA ALA A 286 1.11 -6.64 8.33
C ALA A 286 1.69 -5.54 9.23
N GLU A 287 1.89 -4.31 8.74
CA GLU A 287 2.30 -3.16 9.57
C GLU A 287 1.27 -2.88 10.67
N ILE A 288 -0.02 -2.91 10.35
CA ILE A 288 -1.10 -2.76 11.34
C ILE A 288 -1.05 -3.91 12.37
N ARG A 289 -0.83 -5.17 11.93
CA ARG A 289 -0.69 -6.32 12.85
C ARG A 289 0.52 -6.18 13.78
N VAL A 290 1.65 -5.70 13.26
CA VAL A 290 2.85 -5.41 14.09
C VAL A 290 2.53 -4.33 15.13
N LEU A 291 1.86 -3.25 14.72
CA LEU A 291 1.42 -2.18 15.63
C LEU A 291 0.54 -2.71 16.77
N GLN A 292 -0.38 -3.62 16.45
CA GLN A 292 -1.29 -4.27 17.37
C GLN A 292 -0.63 -5.39 18.22
N GLY A 293 0.64 -5.73 17.99
CA GLY A 293 1.34 -6.83 18.64
C GLY A 293 0.93 -8.23 18.16
N ARG A 294 0.29 -8.34 17.00
CA ARG A 294 -0.21 -9.58 16.37
C ARG A 294 0.85 -10.15 15.40
N PHE A 295 2.03 -10.50 15.93
CA PHE A 295 3.22 -10.82 15.11
C PHE A 295 3.05 -12.06 14.24
N ASP A 296 2.38 -13.10 14.73
CA ASP A 296 2.17 -14.33 13.95
C ASP A 296 1.27 -14.08 12.73
N GLU A 297 0.27 -13.21 12.85
CA GLU A 297 -0.58 -12.81 11.75
C GLU A 297 0.17 -11.92 10.75
N ALA A 298 1.02 -11.01 11.23
CA ALA A 298 1.89 -10.22 10.37
C ALA A 298 2.83 -11.10 9.55
N GLU A 299 3.44 -12.10 10.17
CA GLU A 299 4.31 -13.05 9.48
C GLU A 299 3.55 -13.84 8.40
N GLN A 300 2.36 -14.36 8.73
CA GLN A 300 1.53 -15.09 7.76
C GLN A 300 1.14 -14.24 6.54
N LEU A 301 0.91 -12.95 6.73
CA LEU A 301 0.60 -12.02 5.64
C LEU A 301 1.80 -11.81 4.70
N LEU A 302 3.03 -11.90 5.23
CA LEU A 302 4.27 -11.67 4.49
C LEU A 302 4.84 -12.94 3.86
N VAL A 303 4.32 -14.13 4.19
CA VAL A 303 4.80 -15.40 3.61
C VAL A 303 4.71 -15.39 2.08
N GLY A 304 5.86 -15.54 1.43
CA GLY A 304 6.01 -15.57 -0.02
C GLY A 304 6.05 -14.17 -0.67
N PHE A 305 6.16 -13.11 0.15
CA PHE A 305 6.36 -11.72 -0.27
C PHE A 305 7.63 -11.11 0.33
N GLU A 306 8.48 -11.91 0.97
CA GLU A 306 9.62 -11.43 1.76
C GLU A 306 10.67 -10.69 0.92
N ALA A 307 10.72 -10.98 -0.38
CA ALA A 307 11.64 -10.34 -1.33
C ALA A 307 11.03 -9.14 -2.06
N GLU A 308 9.73 -8.89 -1.88
CA GLU A 308 9.04 -7.82 -2.60
C GLU A 308 9.36 -6.46 -1.98
N PRO A 309 9.67 -5.46 -2.82
CA PRO A 309 10.03 -4.12 -2.36
C PRO A 309 9.00 -3.48 -1.42
N GLU A 310 7.72 -3.67 -1.69
CA GLU A 310 6.60 -3.13 -0.92
C GLU A 310 6.48 -3.78 0.46
N ALA A 311 6.96 -5.01 0.63
CA ALA A 311 6.88 -5.75 1.89
C ALA A 311 8.04 -5.44 2.85
N VAL A 312 9.11 -4.79 2.38
CA VAL A 312 10.33 -4.54 3.16
C VAL A 312 10.04 -3.81 4.47
N GLN A 313 9.25 -2.74 4.44
CA GLN A 313 8.96 -1.95 5.64
C GLN A 313 8.22 -2.76 6.71
N ALA A 314 7.23 -3.56 6.30
CA ALA A 314 6.48 -4.44 7.19
C ALA A 314 7.37 -5.56 7.76
N ALA A 315 8.20 -6.17 6.91
CA ALA A 315 9.14 -7.22 7.32
C ALA A 315 10.19 -6.70 8.33
N VAL A 316 10.69 -5.48 8.11
CA VAL A 316 11.61 -4.81 9.03
C VAL A 316 10.92 -4.48 10.35
N ALA A 317 9.71 -3.91 10.30
CA ALA A 317 8.95 -3.60 11.51
C ALA A 317 8.69 -4.86 12.36
N LEU A 318 8.39 -6.00 11.71
CA LEU A 318 8.22 -7.29 12.39
C LEU A 318 9.51 -7.77 13.05
N ARG A 319 10.66 -7.70 12.35
CA ARG A 319 11.98 -8.07 12.90
C ARG A 319 12.35 -7.21 14.10
N LEU A 320 12.19 -5.90 14.00
CA LEU A 320 12.42 -4.98 15.11
C LEU A 320 11.51 -5.28 16.30
N ALA A 321 10.26 -5.62 16.02
CA ALA A 321 9.31 -6.02 17.04
C ALA A 321 9.69 -7.31 17.79
N ARG A 322 10.37 -8.23 17.10
CA ARG A 322 10.90 -9.49 17.64
C ARG A 322 12.27 -9.35 18.32
N GLY A 323 12.91 -8.19 18.23
CA GLY A 323 14.26 -7.97 18.79
C GLY A 323 15.37 -8.50 17.90
N GLU A 324 15.21 -8.44 16.59
CA GLU A 324 16.15 -8.92 15.56
C GLU A 324 16.74 -7.74 14.75
N PRO A 325 17.41 -6.76 15.40
CA PRO A 325 17.85 -5.53 14.73
C PRO A 325 18.87 -5.77 13.62
N GLN A 326 19.82 -6.72 13.78
CA GLN A 326 20.81 -7.02 12.75
C GLN A 326 20.16 -7.57 11.48
N ALA A 327 19.14 -8.42 11.61
CA ALA A 327 18.39 -8.92 10.46
C ALA A 327 17.59 -7.80 9.78
N ALA A 328 17.06 -6.85 10.54
CA ALA A 328 16.38 -5.66 10.02
C ALA A 328 17.36 -4.77 9.22
N THR A 329 18.54 -4.47 9.79
CA THR A 329 19.60 -3.70 9.11
C THR A 329 20.02 -4.36 7.79
N ALA A 330 20.24 -5.68 7.77
CA ALA A 330 20.64 -6.38 6.56
C ALA A 330 19.62 -6.26 5.42
N VAL A 331 18.33 -6.38 5.73
CA VAL A 331 17.24 -6.22 4.74
C VAL A 331 17.17 -4.78 4.23
N LEU A 332 17.29 -3.80 5.12
CA LEU A 332 17.25 -2.38 4.75
C LEU A 332 18.42 -1.97 3.87
N GLU A 333 19.65 -2.37 4.22
CA GLU A 333 20.84 -2.06 3.42
C GLU A 333 20.79 -2.74 2.04
N ALA A 334 20.33 -3.98 1.96
CA ALA A 334 20.11 -4.66 0.68
C ALA A 334 19.14 -3.88 -0.20
N ARG A 335 18.00 -3.42 0.34
CA ARG A 335 17.02 -2.64 -0.41
C ARG A 335 17.54 -1.25 -0.79
N LEU A 336 18.23 -0.57 0.13
CA LEU A 336 18.83 0.75 -0.13
C LEU A 336 19.96 0.71 -1.16
N ALA A 337 20.62 -0.45 -1.33
CA ALA A 337 21.63 -0.63 -2.39
C ALA A 337 21.01 -0.65 -3.81
N GLU A 338 19.73 -0.97 -3.93
CA GLU A 338 18.98 -0.97 -5.19
C GLU A 338 18.35 0.39 -5.53
N LEU A 339 18.39 1.35 -4.61
CA LEU A 339 17.76 2.66 -4.74
C LEU A 339 18.80 3.78 -4.75
N ALA A 340 18.48 4.89 -5.42
CA ALA A 340 19.17 6.15 -5.15
C ALA A 340 18.86 6.57 -3.70
N ARG A 341 19.87 6.56 -2.83
CA ARG A 341 19.70 6.87 -1.39
C ARG A 341 19.21 8.31 -1.13
N SER A 342 19.26 9.17 -2.13
CA SER A 342 18.72 10.54 -2.11
C SER A 342 17.26 10.65 -2.57
N SER A 343 16.65 9.55 -2.99
CA SER A 343 15.26 9.53 -3.46
C SER A 343 14.25 9.55 -2.30
N LEU A 344 13.02 10.00 -2.56
CA LEU A 344 11.93 9.93 -1.57
C LEU A 344 11.61 8.50 -1.16
N LEU A 345 11.81 7.51 -2.04
CA LEU A 345 11.63 6.09 -1.74
C LEU A 345 12.58 5.60 -0.62
N ALA A 346 13.75 6.20 -0.50
CA ALA A 346 14.72 5.86 0.55
C ALA A 346 14.35 6.43 1.93
N ALA A 347 13.57 7.50 1.99
CA ALA A 347 13.30 8.21 3.25
C ALA A 347 12.69 7.33 4.37
N PRO A 348 11.62 6.54 4.16
CA PRO A 348 11.07 5.67 5.19
C PRO A 348 12.03 4.54 5.59
N LEU A 349 12.81 4.00 4.64
CA LEU A 349 13.79 2.94 4.89
C LEU A 349 14.96 3.45 5.73
N LEU A 350 15.44 4.68 5.45
CA LEU A 350 16.48 5.34 6.25
C LEU A 350 16.01 5.61 7.68
N ALA A 351 14.74 6.00 7.86
CA ALA A 351 14.16 6.18 9.18
C ALA A 351 14.13 4.86 9.98
N GLN A 352 13.73 3.75 9.33
CA GLN A 352 13.77 2.42 9.95
C GLN A 352 15.21 1.91 10.18
N LEU A 353 16.16 2.27 9.30
CA LEU A 353 17.58 1.92 9.49
C LEU A 353 18.15 2.60 10.74
N VAL A 354 17.83 3.87 10.96
CA VAL A 354 18.18 4.54 12.23
C VAL A 354 17.61 3.81 13.43
N GLU A 355 16.37 3.35 13.36
CA GLU A 355 15.72 2.60 14.45
C GLU A 355 16.41 1.24 14.67
N ALA A 356 16.77 0.54 13.59
CA ALA A 356 17.46 -0.76 13.66
C ALA A 356 18.86 -0.63 14.27
N GLU A 357 19.66 0.32 13.81
CA GLU A 357 21.00 0.58 14.34
C GLU A 357 20.98 0.96 15.83
N LEU A 358 20.04 1.83 16.22
CA LEU A 358 19.87 2.19 17.63
C LEU A 358 19.38 1.03 18.49
N ALA A 359 18.54 0.16 17.95
CA ALA A 359 18.09 -1.05 18.65
C ALA A 359 19.21 -2.07 18.85
N ASP A 360 20.19 -2.09 17.94
CA ASP A 360 21.42 -2.90 18.05
C ASP A 360 22.49 -2.24 18.95
N GLY A 361 22.28 -0.98 19.37
CA GLY A 361 23.23 -0.21 20.17
C GLY A 361 24.31 0.52 19.34
N ASP A 362 24.25 0.44 18.01
CA ASP A 362 25.21 1.15 17.13
C ASP A 362 24.76 2.60 16.87
N VAL A 363 25.06 3.46 17.85
CA VAL A 363 24.81 4.92 17.73
C VAL A 363 25.67 5.55 16.62
N ALA A 364 26.85 5.00 16.33
CA ALA A 364 27.73 5.52 15.29
C ALA A 364 27.18 5.19 13.89
N GLY A 365 26.70 3.96 13.68
CA GLY A 365 26.03 3.52 12.47
C GLY A 365 24.78 4.31 12.15
N ALA A 366 23.97 4.61 13.16
CA ALA A 366 22.72 5.38 13.02
C ALA A 366 22.91 6.83 12.53
N ARG A 367 24.08 7.43 12.69
CA ARG A 367 24.35 8.82 12.28
C ARG A 367 24.28 9.03 10.77
N ARG A 368 24.80 8.08 9.99
CA ARG A 368 24.82 8.19 8.52
C ARG A 368 23.40 8.22 7.93
N PRO A 369 22.54 7.23 8.18
CA PRO A 369 21.19 7.24 7.63
C PRO A 369 20.34 8.42 8.15
N ALA A 370 20.56 8.90 9.37
CA ALA A 370 19.90 10.10 9.87
C ALA A 370 20.31 11.37 9.11
N ALA A 371 21.58 11.49 8.71
CA ALA A 371 22.07 12.61 7.90
C ALA A 371 21.57 12.53 6.45
N GLU A 372 21.55 11.33 5.85
CA GLU A 372 20.99 11.11 4.52
C GLU A 372 19.50 11.47 4.48
N LEU A 373 18.72 11.05 5.48
CA LEU A 373 17.31 11.41 5.60
C LEU A 373 17.09 12.92 5.75
N ALA A 374 17.95 13.63 6.49
CA ALA A 374 17.89 15.07 6.60
C ALA A 374 18.17 15.78 5.26
N ALA A 375 19.13 15.28 4.49
CA ALA A 375 19.43 15.80 3.16
C ALA A 375 18.24 15.63 2.18
N ILE A 376 17.52 14.50 2.26
CA ILE A 376 16.28 14.30 1.49
C ILE A 376 15.20 15.30 1.94
N ALA A 377 15.07 15.55 3.25
CA ALA A 377 14.11 16.52 3.78
C ALA A 377 14.38 17.93 3.25
N ASP A 378 15.65 18.34 3.27
CA ASP A 378 16.08 19.69 2.81
C ASP A 378 15.87 19.86 1.30
N THR A 379 16.14 18.83 0.51
CA THR A 379 16.00 18.88 -0.96
C THR A 379 14.55 18.79 -1.43
N SER A 380 13.76 17.94 -0.80
CA SER A 380 12.36 17.70 -1.20
C SER A 380 11.39 18.75 -0.67
N GLY A 381 11.76 19.46 0.42
CA GLY A 381 10.88 20.40 1.11
C GLY A 381 9.63 19.76 1.73
N ARG A 382 9.56 18.42 1.83
CA ARG A 382 8.36 17.71 2.32
C ARG A 382 8.32 17.68 3.84
N GLU A 383 7.26 18.23 4.42
CA GLU A 383 7.06 18.31 5.88
C GLU A 383 7.08 16.93 6.54
N ARG A 384 6.50 15.91 5.89
CA ARG A 384 6.53 14.53 6.39
C ARG A 384 7.96 13.98 6.49
N VAL A 385 8.80 14.23 5.48
CA VAL A 385 10.20 13.79 5.49
C VAL A 385 11.00 14.59 6.53
N ALA A 386 10.73 15.90 6.65
CA ALA A 386 11.33 16.74 7.69
C ALA A 386 10.97 16.26 9.11
N ALA A 387 9.72 15.81 9.32
CA ALA A 387 9.29 15.25 10.60
C ALA A 387 10.01 13.93 10.93
N LEU A 388 10.14 13.02 9.94
CA LEU A 388 10.91 11.79 10.08
C LEU A 388 12.39 12.06 10.36
N ALA A 389 12.99 13.00 9.64
CA ALA A 389 14.39 13.39 9.82
C ALA A 389 14.65 13.99 11.22
N ALA A 390 13.77 14.87 11.69
CA ALA A 390 13.86 15.45 13.02
C ALA A 390 13.74 14.39 14.13
N LEU A 391 12.84 13.41 13.96
CA LEU A 391 12.68 12.29 14.89
C LEU A 391 13.92 11.39 14.88
N ALA A 392 14.44 11.04 13.71
CA ALA A 392 15.62 10.19 13.56
C ALA A 392 16.87 10.87 14.17
N GLN A 393 17.12 12.15 13.82
CA GLN A 393 18.22 12.93 14.41
C GLN A 393 18.06 13.08 15.92
N GLY A 394 16.84 13.31 16.41
CA GLY A 394 16.55 13.42 17.83
C GLY A 394 16.83 12.14 18.60
N ARG A 395 16.47 10.96 18.03
CA ARG A 395 16.80 9.65 18.61
C ARG A 395 18.31 9.40 18.66
N VAL A 396 19.03 9.69 17.57
CA VAL A 396 20.49 9.57 17.54
C VAL A 396 21.14 10.50 18.56
N ALA A 397 20.70 11.75 18.65
CA ALA A 397 21.20 12.71 19.62
C ALA A 397 20.92 12.26 21.06
N LEU A 398 19.72 11.71 21.33
CA LEU A 398 19.37 11.17 22.65
C LEU A 398 20.27 9.99 23.04
N ALA A 399 20.48 9.06 22.14
CA ALA A 399 21.35 7.91 22.37
C ALA A 399 22.83 8.30 22.53
N ALA A 400 23.26 9.41 21.90
CA ALA A 400 24.59 9.97 22.02
C ALA A 400 24.74 10.93 23.22
N GLU A 401 23.73 11.10 24.04
CA GLU A 401 23.69 12.08 25.16
C GLU A 401 23.97 13.54 24.71
N ASP A 402 23.63 13.86 23.44
CA ASP A 402 23.82 15.19 22.86
C ASP A 402 22.70 16.14 23.37
N PRO A 403 23.05 17.33 23.91
CA PRO A 403 22.06 18.28 24.43
C PRO A 403 21.06 18.78 23.39
N ARG A 404 21.35 18.67 22.09
CA ARG A 404 20.44 18.99 20.99
C ARG A 404 19.25 18.04 20.88
N ALA A 405 19.25 16.90 21.57
CA ALA A 405 18.17 15.92 21.52
C ALA A 405 16.79 16.54 21.85
N LEU A 406 16.71 17.39 22.88
CA LEU A 406 15.48 18.06 23.27
C LEU A 406 14.92 18.97 22.17
N GLU A 407 15.77 19.77 21.53
CA GLU A 407 15.36 20.66 20.44
C GLU A 407 14.86 19.87 19.23
N LEU A 408 15.63 18.86 18.81
CA LEU A 408 15.29 18.02 17.65
C LEU A 408 13.99 17.25 17.88
N LEU A 409 13.79 16.66 19.06
CA LEU A 409 12.58 15.91 19.38
C LEU A 409 11.37 16.84 19.54
N GLN A 410 11.55 18.05 20.09
CA GLN A 410 10.48 19.05 20.14
C GLN A 410 10.09 19.50 18.71
N ARG A 411 11.07 19.68 17.82
CA ARG A 411 10.82 19.97 16.40
C ARG A 411 10.03 18.82 15.74
N ALA A 412 10.40 17.56 16.00
CA ALA A 412 9.67 16.41 15.48
C ALA A 412 8.21 16.40 15.94
N VAL A 413 7.96 16.65 17.24
CA VAL A 413 6.59 16.74 17.79
C VAL A 413 5.79 17.82 17.07
N ASN A 414 6.37 19.00 16.87
CA ASN A 414 5.70 20.13 16.22
C ASN A 414 5.36 19.81 14.74
N LEU A 415 6.32 19.24 14.00
CA LEU A 415 6.12 18.87 12.61
C LEU A 415 5.05 17.79 12.44
N PHE A 416 5.10 16.72 13.24
CA PHE A 416 4.05 15.68 13.18
C PHE A 416 2.68 16.18 13.64
N ALA A 417 2.61 17.14 14.56
CA ALA A 417 1.34 17.72 15.01
C ALA A 417 0.67 18.60 13.92
N ALA A 418 1.43 19.14 12.98
CA ALA A 418 0.92 19.87 11.83
C ALA A 418 0.42 18.95 10.69
N LEU A 419 0.78 17.67 10.75
CA LEU A 419 0.43 16.66 9.74
C LEU A 419 -0.71 15.75 10.24
N PRO A 420 -1.49 15.13 9.35
CA PRO A 420 -2.40 14.04 9.70
C PRO A 420 -1.61 12.77 10.04
N SER A 421 -0.81 12.81 11.11
CA SER A 421 0.08 11.74 11.54
C SER A 421 0.06 11.54 13.07
N PRO A 422 -1.09 11.13 13.65
CA PRO A 422 -1.21 10.98 15.09
C PRO A 422 -0.23 9.95 15.68
N LEU A 423 0.08 8.87 14.94
CA LEU A 423 1.08 7.88 15.36
C LEU A 423 2.49 8.49 15.41
N GLY A 424 2.88 9.26 14.39
CA GLY A 424 4.16 9.95 14.37
C GLY A 424 4.30 10.95 15.52
N ALA A 425 3.24 11.73 15.78
CA ALA A 425 3.21 12.69 16.89
C ALA A 425 3.33 12.01 18.26
N ALA A 426 2.63 10.87 18.45
CA ALA A 426 2.69 10.10 19.69
C ALA A 426 4.08 9.48 19.91
N ARG A 427 4.69 8.92 18.86
CA ARG A 427 6.07 8.39 18.89
C ARG A 427 7.09 9.49 19.23
N ALA A 428 7.03 10.63 18.53
CA ALA A 428 7.92 11.76 18.81
C ALA A 428 7.77 12.27 20.25
N ARG A 429 6.53 12.31 20.76
CA ARG A 429 6.24 12.72 22.14
C ARG A 429 6.81 11.73 23.16
N LEU A 430 6.77 10.41 22.87
CA LEU A 430 7.38 9.41 23.74
C LEU A 430 8.92 9.58 23.79
N GLU A 431 9.56 9.85 22.66
CA GLU A 431 11.00 10.09 22.63
C GLU A 431 11.37 11.40 23.36
N LEU A 432 10.56 12.45 23.22
CA LEU A 432 10.74 13.69 23.97
C LEU A 432 10.58 13.45 25.49
N ALA A 433 9.66 12.57 25.89
CA ALA A 433 9.52 12.17 27.29
C ALA A 433 10.79 11.48 27.82
N ARG A 434 11.39 10.59 27.01
CA ARG A 434 12.68 9.95 27.34
C ARG A 434 13.81 10.97 27.52
N ALA A 435 13.88 11.95 26.63
CA ALA A 435 14.89 13.02 26.72
C ALA A 435 14.75 13.90 27.99
N HIS A 436 13.52 14.08 28.49
CA HIS A 436 13.28 14.82 29.74
C HIS A 436 13.46 13.98 30.99
N ALA A 437 13.62 12.65 30.91
CA ALA A 437 13.60 11.75 32.04
C ALA A 437 14.59 12.12 33.16
N GLY A 438 15.82 12.53 32.79
CA GLY A 438 16.86 12.91 33.74
C GLY A 438 16.76 14.33 34.27
N SER A 439 16.33 15.30 33.42
CA SER A 439 16.36 16.73 33.75
C SER A 439 15.04 17.27 34.32
N ALA A 440 13.89 16.72 33.87
CA ALA A 440 12.56 17.19 34.22
C ALA A 440 11.55 16.02 34.33
N PRO A 441 11.68 15.16 35.37
CA PRO A 441 10.89 13.93 35.47
C PRO A 441 9.37 14.13 35.42
N GLN A 442 8.86 15.24 35.97
CA GLN A 442 7.42 15.52 35.94
C GLN A 442 6.93 15.84 34.51
N VAL A 443 7.73 16.60 33.74
CA VAL A 443 7.45 16.87 32.32
C VAL A 443 7.47 15.55 31.52
N ALA A 444 8.46 14.70 31.77
CA ALA A 444 8.59 13.39 31.16
C ALA A 444 7.35 12.50 31.42
N ILE A 445 6.87 12.46 32.68
CA ILE A 445 5.67 11.71 33.05
C ILE A 445 4.43 12.24 32.31
N ASP A 446 4.26 13.55 32.22
CA ASP A 446 3.09 14.15 31.57
C ASP A 446 3.10 13.92 30.05
N LEU A 447 4.28 14.01 29.41
CA LEU A 447 4.47 13.68 28.00
C LEU A 447 4.22 12.18 27.73
N ALA A 448 4.80 11.30 28.55
CA ALA A 448 4.61 9.86 28.45
C ALA A 448 3.14 9.45 28.63
N ARG A 449 2.41 10.10 29.54
CA ARG A 449 0.99 9.84 29.76
C ARG A 449 0.15 10.21 28.54
N ARG A 450 0.42 11.36 27.92
CA ARG A 450 -0.24 11.79 26.68
C ARG A 450 0.07 10.82 25.54
N ALA A 451 1.36 10.53 25.33
CA ALA A 451 1.79 9.57 24.32
C ALA A 451 1.12 8.21 24.50
N ARG A 452 1.05 7.70 25.73
CA ARG A 452 0.38 6.43 26.04
C ARG A 452 -1.09 6.44 25.63
N THR A 453 -1.85 7.48 26.02
CA THR A 453 -3.28 7.58 25.68
C THR A 453 -3.51 7.59 24.18
N GLU A 454 -2.68 8.36 23.45
CA GLU A 454 -2.74 8.42 21.98
C GLU A 454 -2.38 7.07 21.34
N LEU A 455 -1.29 6.44 21.80
CA LEU A 455 -0.85 5.12 21.32
C LEU A 455 -1.88 4.02 21.59
N GLU A 456 -2.51 4.03 22.77
CA GLU A 456 -3.61 3.11 23.12
C GLU A 456 -4.80 3.30 22.16
N SER A 457 -5.18 4.54 21.86
CA SER A 457 -6.28 4.83 20.91
C SER A 457 -5.99 4.41 19.48
N LEU A 458 -4.71 4.32 19.10
CA LEU A 458 -4.23 3.88 17.79
C LEU A 458 -3.96 2.37 17.72
N GLY A 459 -4.15 1.64 18.82
CA GLY A 459 -3.81 0.23 18.88
C GLY A 459 -2.31 -0.07 18.91
N ALA A 460 -1.45 0.92 19.15
CA ALA A 460 0.01 0.80 19.21
C ALA A 460 0.45 0.22 20.57
N VAL A 461 0.22 -1.08 20.74
CA VAL A 461 0.33 -1.77 22.04
C VAL A 461 1.74 -1.68 22.62
N ARG A 462 2.77 -1.96 21.82
CA ARG A 462 4.17 -1.96 22.29
C ARG A 462 4.65 -0.59 22.73
N GLU A 463 4.35 0.43 21.94
CA GLU A 463 4.74 1.80 22.25
C GLU A 463 3.96 2.34 23.47
N ALA A 464 2.69 1.95 23.61
CA ALA A 464 1.89 2.28 24.80
C ALA A 464 2.47 1.61 26.06
N ASP A 465 2.90 0.35 25.96
CA ASP A 465 3.56 -0.37 27.05
C ASP A 465 4.92 0.26 27.39
N ALA A 466 5.69 0.72 26.38
CA ALA A 466 6.95 1.43 26.58
C ALA A 466 6.73 2.79 27.29
N ALA A 467 5.67 3.52 26.94
CA ALA A 467 5.31 4.75 27.63
C ALA A 467 4.90 4.47 29.10
N ALA A 468 4.15 3.39 29.35
CA ALA A 468 3.79 2.97 30.70
C ALA A 468 5.01 2.53 31.51
N ALA A 469 5.99 1.87 30.89
CA ALA A 469 7.25 1.50 31.54
C ALA A 469 8.04 2.74 31.96
N LEU A 470 8.23 3.70 31.04
CA LEU A 470 8.90 4.96 31.35
C LEU A 470 8.25 5.70 32.52
N MET A 471 6.91 5.75 32.55
CA MET A 471 6.19 6.37 33.66
C MET A 471 6.45 5.66 35.02
N ARG A 472 6.52 4.31 35.01
CA ARG A 472 6.84 3.53 36.23
C ARG A 472 8.27 3.80 36.69
N ASP A 473 9.23 3.81 35.79
CA ASP A 473 10.64 4.05 36.08
C ASP A 473 10.89 5.45 36.67
N LEU A 474 10.08 6.44 36.25
CA LEU A 474 10.09 7.79 36.80
C LEU A 474 9.28 7.94 38.09
N GLY A 475 8.76 6.84 38.66
CA GLY A 475 8.04 6.84 39.91
C GLY A 475 6.64 7.46 39.83
N ALA A 476 6.05 7.54 38.66
CA ALA A 476 4.67 7.96 38.52
C ALA A 476 3.79 6.98 39.34
N LYS A 477 3.25 7.43 40.46
CA LYS A 477 2.25 6.69 41.19
C LYS A 477 1.06 6.54 40.25
N GLY A 478 0.75 5.32 39.87
CA GLY A 478 -0.49 5.01 39.19
C GLY A 478 -1.61 5.68 39.96
N ARG A 479 -2.33 6.65 39.39
CA ARG A 479 -3.61 7.05 39.97
C ARG A 479 -4.39 5.75 40.04
N ALA A 480 -4.73 5.33 41.26
CA ALA A 480 -5.80 4.39 41.45
C ALA A 480 -7.04 5.09 40.88
N GLY A 481 -7.26 4.88 39.58
CA GLY A 481 -8.53 5.16 38.95
C GLY A 481 -9.57 4.27 39.62
N PRO A 482 -10.87 4.54 39.44
CA PRO A 482 -11.89 3.71 40.06
C PRO A 482 -11.55 2.26 39.74
N LYS A 483 -11.37 1.45 40.80
CA LYS A 483 -11.24 0.00 40.68
C LYS A 483 -12.44 -0.47 39.88
N ASP A 484 -12.25 -0.86 38.60
CA ASP A 484 -13.17 -1.88 38.10
C ASP A 484 -12.86 -2.42 36.69
N TYR A 485 -12.04 -1.75 35.82
CA TYR A 485 -11.80 -2.28 34.46
C TYR A 485 -10.32 -2.58 34.13
N GLY A 486 -9.37 -2.30 35.02
CA GLY A 486 -7.92 -2.41 34.81
C GLY A 486 -7.32 -3.82 34.79
N LEU A 487 -8.10 -4.86 35.01
CA LEU A 487 -7.64 -6.25 35.06
C LEU A 487 -7.79 -6.96 33.69
N LEU A 488 -8.68 -6.49 32.84
CA LEU A 488 -8.97 -7.13 31.55
C LEU A 488 -8.40 -6.34 30.39
N SER A 489 -7.80 -7.05 29.41
CA SER A 489 -7.43 -6.46 28.13
C SER A 489 -8.69 -6.07 27.32
N ARG A 490 -8.55 -5.20 26.34
CA ARG A 490 -9.65 -4.82 25.43
C ARG A 490 -10.35 -6.05 24.83
N ARG A 491 -9.58 -7.06 24.41
CA ARG A 491 -10.12 -8.30 23.87
C ARG A 491 -10.87 -9.12 24.89
N GLU A 492 -10.38 -9.17 26.12
CA GLU A 492 -11.09 -9.83 27.23
C GLU A 492 -12.39 -9.08 27.61
N LEU A 493 -12.42 -7.74 27.50
CA LEU A 493 -13.62 -6.94 27.66
C LEU A 493 -14.66 -7.20 26.56
N GLU A 494 -14.22 -7.32 25.31
CA GLU A 494 -15.09 -7.69 24.17
C GLU A 494 -15.70 -9.08 24.39
N VAL A 495 -14.89 -10.06 24.77
CA VAL A 495 -15.35 -11.41 25.12
C VAL A 495 -16.30 -11.37 26.32
N LEU A 496 -15.98 -10.58 27.35
CA LEU A 496 -16.83 -10.44 28.53
C LEU A 496 -18.21 -9.85 28.19
N ARG A 497 -18.28 -8.86 27.29
CA ARG A 497 -19.55 -8.31 26.78
C ARG A 497 -20.40 -9.39 26.12
N LEU A 498 -19.80 -10.15 25.19
CA LEU A 498 -20.51 -11.22 24.47
C LEU A 498 -20.96 -12.35 25.39
N VAL A 499 -20.21 -12.62 26.48
CA VAL A 499 -20.66 -13.54 27.55
C VAL A 499 -21.84 -12.94 28.31
N GLY A 500 -21.86 -11.63 28.55
CA GLY A 500 -23.00 -10.91 29.14
C GLY A 500 -24.26 -10.96 28.27
N GLU A 501 -24.09 -10.95 26.93
CA GLU A 501 -25.17 -11.14 25.96
C GLU A 501 -25.65 -12.62 25.88
N GLY A 502 -25.03 -13.53 26.61
CA GLY A 502 -25.42 -14.94 26.66
C GLY A 502 -24.82 -15.83 25.56
N LEU A 503 -23.93 -15.35 24.72
CA LEU A 503 -23.34 -16.10 23.63
C LEU A 503 -22.46 -17.27 24.11
N THR A 504 -22.46 -18.38 23.40
CA THR A 504 -21.54 -19.52 23.61
C THR A 504 -20.14 -19.22 23.06
N ASN A 505 -19.12 -20.01 23.43
CA ASN A 505 -17.76 -19.82 22.91
C ASN A 505 -17.68 -19.99 21.37
N GLY A 506 -18.58 -20.79 20.77
CA GLY A 506 -18.71 -20.94 19.33
C GLY A 506 -19.23 -19.65 18.66
N GLU A 507 -20.28 -19.06 19.23
CA GLU A 507 -20.88 -17.82 18.73
C GLU A 507 -19.94 -16.62 18.96
N ILE A 508 -19.24 -16.58 20.09
CA ILE A 508 -18.19 -15.58 20.38
C ILE A 508 -17.08 -15.73 19.34
N GLY A 509 -16.66 -16.98 19.06
CA GLY A 509 -15.66 -17.25 18.03
C GLY A 509 -16.08 -16.73 16.65
N ALA A 510 -17.32 -17.02 16.24
CA ALA A 510 -17.88 -16.56 14.98
C ALA A 510 -17.96 -15.02 14.90
N ARG A 511 -18.43 -14.37 16.00
CA ARG A 511 -18.60 -12.92 16.05
C ARG A 511 -17.28 -12.14 16.10
N LEU A 512 -16.25 -12.75 16.68
CA LEU A 512 -14.93 -12.14 16.85
C LEU A 512 -13.88 -12.67 15.84
N PHE A 513 -14.30 -13.51 14.89
CA PHE A 513 -13.45 -14.13 13.87
C PHE A 513 -12.25 -14.89 14.46
N ILE A 514 -12.48 -15.63 15.57
CA ILE A 514 -11.50 -16.49 16.25
C ILE A 514 -12.03 -17.93 16.40
N SER A 515 -11.13 -18.89 16.62
CA SER A 515 -11.58 -20.26 16.89
C SER A 515 -12.38 -20.36 18.21
N PRO A 516 -13.35 -21.29 18.33
CA PRO A 516 -14.04 -21.54 19.60
C PRO A 516 -13.08 -21.81 20.75
N LYS A 517 -11.95 -22.45 20.49
CA LYS A 517 -10.89 -22.75 21.46
C LYS A 517 -10.14 -21.47 21.90
N THR A 518 -9.97 -20.52 20.99
CA THR A 518 -9.38 -19.21 21.34
C THR A 518 -10.35 -18.39 22.22
N ALA A 519 -11.65 -18.43 21.90
CA ALA A 519 -12.67 -17.80 22.74
C ALA A 519 -12.70 -18.43 24.15
N GLU A 520 -12.61 -19.74 24.26
CA GLU A 520 -12.51 -20.47 25.55
C GLU A 520 -11.27 -20.04 26.36
N HIS A 521 -10.12 -19.88 25.71
CA HIS A 521 -8.90 -19.37 26.36
C HIS A 521 -9.07 -17.96 26.93
N HIS A 522 -9.72 -17.05 26.17
CA HIS A 522 -10.04 -15.71 26.69
C HIS A 522 -10.98 -15.77 27.89
N VAL A 523 -12.04 -16.57 27.82
CA VAL A 523 -12.98 -16.78 28.95
C VAL A 523 -12.24 -17.32 30.16
N GLY A 524 -11.35 -18.31 29.99
CA GLY A 524 -10.53 -18.85 31.07
C GLY A 524 -9.62 -17.81 31.74
N ARG A 525 -8.99 -16.94 30.96
CA ARG A 525 -8.19 -15.82 31.48
C ARG A 525 -9.04 -14.80 32.25
N ILE A 526 -10.24 -14.50 31.77
CA ILE A 526 -11.17 -13.59 32.44
C ILE A 526 -11.59 -14.19 33.80
N TYR A 527 -11.88 -15.50 33.87
CA TYR A 527 -12.16 -16.19 35.16
C TYR A 527 -11.03 -15.99 36.16
N SER A 528 -9.79 -16.25 35.74
CA SER A 528 -8.61 -16.12 36.60
C SER A 528 -8.40 -14.68 37.06
N LYS A 529 -8.61 -13.70 36.16
CA LYS A 529 -8.38 -12.27 36.45
C LYS A 529 -9.46 -11.67 37.36
N LEU A 530 -10.70 -12.08 37.18
CA LEU A 530 -11.85 -11.60 37.99
C LEU A 530 -12.15 -12.46 39.20
N ASN A 531 -11.40 -13.56 39.40
CA ASN A 531 -11.61 -14.55 40.46
C ASN A 531 -13.05 -15.10 40.46
N LEU A 532 -13.61 -15.37 39.28
CA LEU A 532 -14.94 -15.97 39.08
C LEU A 532 -14.80 -17.44 38.73
N ARG A 533 -15.86 -18.25 39.02
CA ARG A 533 -15.80 -19.70 38.86
C ARG A 533 -16.79 -20.24 37.83
N THR A 534 -17.87 -19.52 37.56
CA THR A 534 -18.94 -20.01 36.66
C THR A 534 -19.28 -18.99 35.57
N ARG A 535 -19.81 -19.49 34.45
CA ARG A 535 -20.24 -18.64 33.33
C ARG A 535 -21.37 -17.70 33.73
N THR A 536 -22.26 -18.18 34.64
CA THR A 536 -23.36 -17.36 35.19
C THR A 536 -22.81 -16.19 36.00
N GLU A 537 -21.80 -16.42 36.84
CA GLU A 537 -21.12 -15.36 37.60
C GLU A 537 -20.47 -14.35 36.66
N LEU A 538 -19.84 -14.84 35.56
CA LEU A 538 -19.19 -14.01 34.59
C LEU A 538 -20.19 -13.15 33.80
N ALA A 539 -21.31 -13.73 33.36
CA ALA A 539 -22.40 -13.01 32.72
C ALA A 539 -23.05 -11.96 33.65
N ALA A 540 -23.32 -12.35 34.92
CA ALA A 540 -23.83 -11.43 35.89
C ALA A 540 -22.85 -10.27 36.22
N TYR A 541 -21.55 -10.53 36.18
CA TYR A 541 -20.52 -9.51 36.31
C TYR A 541 -20.54 -8.55 35.13
N ALA A 542 -20.64 -9.08 33.88
CA ALA A 542 -20.71 -8.29 32.66
C ALA A 542 -21.92 -7.34 32.67
N VAL A 543 -23.11 -7.85 32.98
CA VAL A 543 -24.35 -7.04 33.04
C VAL A 543 -24.22 -5.93 34.10
N ARG A 544 -23.73 -6.24 35.31
CA ARG A 544 -23.62 -5.24 36.39
C ARG A 544 -22.57 -4.15 36.14
N ASN A 545 -21.46 -4.49 35.48
CA ASN A 545 -20.31 -3.61 35.43
C ASN A 545 -20.09 -2.97 34.02
N LEU A 546 -20.72 -3.49 32.96
CA LEU A 546 -20.61 -2.97 31.61
C LEU A 546 -21.86 -2.19 31.13
N GLY A 547 -22.85 -1.99 32.03
CA GLY A 547 -24.05 -1.20 31.73
C GLY A 547 -24.95 -1.82 30.66
N MET A 548 -24.99 -3.15 30.58
CA MET A 548 -25.82 -3.89 29.64
C MET A 548 -27.22 -4.06 30.28
N GLU A 549 -28.24 -3.43 29.70
CA GLU A 549 -29.66 -3.65 30.03
C GLU A 549 -30.24 -4.82 29.20
#